data_befdb7105a9350887a79d4250dafaf85
#
_entry.id   befdb7105a9350887a79d4250dafaf85
#
_cell.length_a   1.000
_cell.length_b   1.000
_cell.length_c   1.000
_cell.angle_alpha   90.00
_cell.angle_beta   90.00
_cell.angle_gamma   90.00
#
_symmetry.space_group_name_H-M   'P 1'
#
loop_
_entity.id
_entity.type
_entity.pdbx_description
1 polymer ?
#
loop_
_entity_poly.entity_id
_entity_poly.type
_entity_poly.pdbx_seq_one_letter_code
_entity_poly.pdbx_strand_id
1 'polypeptide(L)'
;MKKRSHWLAAGALLLGMNVAQADDSNTLYFYNWTEYVPPGLLEQFTKETGIKVIYSTYESNESMYAKLKTWKDGAYDLVVPSTYFVAKMRNEGMLQKIDKSQLSNFSNLDPDLLNKPFDPNNDYSIPYIWGATAIGVNTDEIDASKVTRWADLWKPEYKQSLLLTDDAREVFQMALRKLGYSGNTRDPAQIKAAYLELKKLMPNVLAFNSDNPGNPYMEGEVNLGMLWNGSAYVARQAGTPLAVVWPEEGGIFWMDNLAIPANAKNRAGALKLINFLLRPDVAARVAETIGYPTPNLAAKALLPPTVANDPSLYPPADVIKKGEWQDDVGEASVQYETLFQQLKAGR
;
A
#
# COMPACT_ATOMS: atom_id res chain seq x y z
N MET A 1 20.44 22.18 -89.63
CA MET A 1 21.15 22.33 -88.31
C MET A 1 20.24 21.83 -87.21
N LYS A 2 20.49 20.62 -86.72
CA LYS A 2 19.66 19.96 -85.65
C LYS A 2 20.36 20.08 -84.33
N LYS A 3 19.73 20.79 -83.37
CA LYS A 3 20.21 20.85 -81.96
C LYS A 3 19.68 19.59 -81.18
N ARG A 4 20.57 18.80 -80.64
CA ARG A 4 20.28 17.68 -79.74
C ARG A 4 20.23 18.21 -78.28
N SER A 5 19.13 18.05 -77.63
CA SER A 5 18.96 18.33 -76.21
C SER A 5 19.30 17.05 -75.39
N HIS A 6 20.22 17.17 -74.45
CA HIS A 6 20.56 16.09 -73.53
C HIS A 6 19.69 16.28 -72.23
N TRP A 7 18.92 15.27 -71.91
CA TRP A 7 18.19 15.17 -70.65
C TRP A 7 19.11 14.45 -69.66
N LEU A 8 19.50 15.13 -68.57
CA LEU A 8 20.10 14.56 -67.40
C LEU A 8 19.00 14.11 -66.45
N ALA A 9 18.89 12.81 -66.26
CA ALA A 9 18.02 12.24 -65.21
C ALA A 9 18.75 12.32 -63.87
N ALA A 10 18.28 13.15 -62.95
CA ALA A 10 18.73 13.18 -61.56
C ALA A 10 17.94 12.12 -60.78
N GLY A 11 18.58 11.03 -60.44
CA GLY A 11 18.05 10.02 -59.51
C GLY A 11 18.06 10.53 -58.08
N ALA A 12 16.91 10.83 -57.50
CA ALA A 12 16.77 11.11 -56.08
C ALA A 12 16.81 9.80 -55.30
N LEU A 13 17.92 9.53 -54.58
CA LEU A 13 17.98 8.50 -53.54
C LEU A 13 17.17 8.99 -52.33
N LEU A 14 15.98 8.45 -52.17
CA LEU A 14 15.20 8.53 -50.92
C LEU A 14 15.87 7.58 -49.92
N LEU A 15 16.75 8.11 -49.08
CA LEU A 15 17.16 7.48 -47.82
C LEU A 15 15.94 7.43 -46.91
N GLY A 16 15.26 6.28 -46.83
CA GLY A 16 14.26 5.99 -45.83
C GLY A 16 14.92 6.01 -44.45
N MET A 17 14.77 7.11 -43.70
CA MET A 17 14.99 7.10 -42.28
C MET A 17 13.93 6.19 -41.65
N ASN A 18 14.31 4.94 -41.37
CA ASN A 18 13.59 4.14 -40.39
C ASN A 18 13.72 4.87 -39.05
N VAL A 19 12.73 5.69 -38.72
CA VAL A 19 12.51 6.10 -37.35
C VAL A 19 12.20 4.79 -36.61
N ALA A 20 13.16 4.27 -35.88
CA ALA A 20 12.93 3.19 -34.96
C ALA A 20 11.86 3.69 -33.98
N GLN A 21 10.64 3.26 -34.16
CA GLN A 21 9.58 3.43 -33.20
C GLN A 21 10.09 2.71 -31.96
N ALA A 22 10.40 3.44 -30.89
CA ALA A 22 10.80 2.84 -29.63
C ALA A 22 9.74 1.80 -29.29
N ASP A 23 10.17 0.54 -29.17
CA ASP A 23 9.28 -0.58 -28.89
C ASP A 23 8.75 -0.37 -27.46
N ASP A 24 7.51 0.08 -27.31
CA ASP A 24 6.86 0.31 -26.00
C ASP A 24 6.87 -0.96 -25.12
N SER A 25 7.13 -2.13 -25.73
CA SER A 25 7.27 -3.42 -25.04
C SER A 25 8.49 -3.50 -24.11
N ASN A 26 9.52 -2.65 -24.32
CA ASN A 26 10.75 -2.62 -23.51
C ASN A 26 10.72 -1.57 -22.38
N THR A 27 9.59 -0.89 -22.19
CA THR A 27 9.43 0.08 -21.09
C THR A 27 8.19 -0.28 -20.28
N LEU A 28 8.33 -0.25 -18.96
CA LEU A 28 7.27 -0.54 -18.00
C LEU A 28 7.10 0.65 -17.06
N TYR A 29 5.89 1.17 -16.94
CA TYR A 29 5.56 2.25 -16.01
C TYR A 29 4.96 1.66 -14.74
N PHE A 30 5.73 1.77 -13.63
CA PHE A 30 5.35 1.24 -12.32
C PHE A 30 5.02 2.38 -11.35
N TYR A 31 3.80 2.40 -10.81
CA TYR A 31 3.30 3.40 -9.88
C TYR A 31 3.02 2.76 -8.53
N ASN A 32 3.75 3.15 -7.51
CA ASN A 32 3.80 2.48 -6.22
C ASN A 32 3.83 3.48 -5.06
N TRP A 33 3.73 2.97 -3.87
CA TRP A 33 3.96 3.74 -2.65
C TRP A 33 5.40 4.24 -2.57
N THR A 34 5.58 5.36 -1.87
CA THR A 34 6.92 5.86 -1.53
C THR A 34 7.67 4.81 -0.70
N GLU A 35 8.97 4.64 -0.97
CA GLU A 35 9.87 3.71 -0.26
C GLU A 35 9.52 2.20 -0.32
N TYR A 36 8.64 1.76 -1.21
CA TYR A 36 8.17 0.37 -1.32
C TYR A 36 9.04 -0.53 -2.21
N VAL A 37 10.15 -0.04 -2.71
CA VAL A 37 11.11 -0.81 -3.52
C VAL A 37 12.54 -0.62 -3.00
N PRO A 38 13.25 -1.70 -2.67
CA PRO A 38 14.65 -1.62 -2.28
C PRO A 38 15.54 -0.98 -3.35
N PRO A 39 16.55 -0.20 -2.96
CA PRO A 39 17.52 0.35 -3.90
C PRO A 39 18.15 -0.75 -4.78
N GLY A 40 18.27 -0.50 -6.08
CA GLY A 40 18.85 -1.41 -7.06
C GLY A 40 17.99 -2.61 -7.48
N LEU A 41 16.76 -2.75 -6.97
CA LEU A 41 15.90 -3.89 -7.30
C LEU A 41 15.32 -3.79 -8.72
N LEU A 42 14.88 -2.62 -9.14
CA LEU A 42 14.36 -2.41 -10.50
C LEU A 42 15.46 -2.44 -11.55
N GLU A 43 16.66 -2.03 -11.22
CA GLU A 43 17.85 -2.18 -12.05
C GLU A 43 18.20 -3.66 -12.23
N GLN A 44 18.07 -4.49 -11.19
CA GLN A 44 18.23 -5.94 -11.29
C GLN A 44 17.19 -6.52 -12.27
N PHE A 45 15.92 -6.17 -12.12
CA PHE A 45 14.87 -6.60 -13.05
C PHE A 45 15.19 -6.19 -14.51
N THR A 46 15.62 -4.94 -14.71
CA THR A 46 16.00 -4.44 -16.03
C THR A 46 17.16 -5.23 -16.63
N LYS A 47 18.19 -5.54 -15.82
CA LYS A 47 19.35 -6.34 -16.25
C LYS A 47 18.95 -7.76 -16.64
N GLU A 48 18.02 -8.38 -15.90
CA GLU A 48 17.60 -9.76 -16.15
C GLU A 48 16.63 -9.88 -17.34
N THR A 49 15.80 -8.85 -17.60
CA THR A 49 14.70 -8.94 -18.57
C THR A 49 14.87 -8.07 -19.80
N GLY A 50 15.76 -7.07 -19.77
CA GLY A 50 15.86 -6.02 -20.79
C GLY A 50 14.76 -4.97 -20.72
N ILE A 51 13.80 -5.07 -19.79
CA ILE A 51 12.68 -4.12 -19.65
C ILE A 51 13.09 -2.99 -18.70
N LYS A 52 13.11 -1.77 -19.22
CA LYS A 52 13.37 -0.56 -18.43
C LYS A 52 12.13 -0.22 -17.59
N VAL A 53 12.31 -0.03 -16.29
CA VAL A 53 11.21 0.41 -15.41
C VAL A 53 11.27 1.92 -15.20
N ILE A 54 10.18 2.61 -15.51
CA ILE A 54 9.95 4.00 -15.13
C ILE A 54 9.12 3.98 -13.85
N TYR A 55 9.75 4.36 -12.75
CA TYR A 55 9.18 4.28 -11.41
C TYR A 55 8.63 5.64 -10.98
N SER A 56 7.40 5.65 -10.46
CA SER A 56 6.75 6.83 -9.89
C SER A 56 6.08 6.44 -8.58
N THR A 57 5.93 7.40 -7.66
CA THR A 57 5.38 7.15 -6.33
C THR A 57 4.14 7.98 -6.03
N TYR A 58 3.37 7.53 -5.03
CA TYR A 58 2.23 8.22 -4.43
C TYR A 58 2.21 7.98 -2.91
N GLU A 59 1.43 8.81 -2.22
CA GLU A 59 1.35 8.84 -0.75
C GLU A 59 -0.02 8.39 -0.23
N SER A 60 -1.04 8.28 -1.12
CA SER A 60 -2.37 7.79 -0.75
C SER A 60 -3.06 7.06 -1.89
N ASN A 61 -3.94 6.12 -1.55
CA ASN A 61 -4.80 5.43 -2.52
C ASN A 61 -5.66 6.42 -3.32
N GLU A 62 -6.15 7.48 -2.68
CA GLU A 62 -6.98 8.52 -3.28
C GLU A 62 -6.24 9.25 -4.39
N SER A 63 -4.98 9.66 -4.14
CA SER A 63 -4.14 10.34 -5.14
C SER A 63 -3.80 9.41 -6.31
N MET A 64 -3.47 8.15 -6.03
CA MET A 64 -3.24 7.12 -7.05
C MET A 64 -4.49 6.92 -7.92
N TYR A 65 -5.65 6.69 -7.30
CA TYR A 65 -6.92 6.46 -7.98
C TYR A 65 -7.34 7.66 -8.83
N ALA A 66 -7.27 8.89 -8.29
CA ALA A 66 -7.61 10.10 -9.02
C ALA A 66 -6.74 10.27 -10.28
N LYS A 67 -5.45 9.99 -10.15
CA LYS A 67 -4.51 10.06 -11.27
C LYS A 67 -4.81 9.03 -12.34
N LEU A 68 -5.08 7.78 -11.97
CA LEU A 68 -5.46 6.72 -12.92
C LEU A 68 -6.79 7.02 -13.63
N LYS A 69 -7.75 7.62 -12.93
CA LYS A 69 -9.07 7.98 -13.49
C LYS A 69 -8.99 9.11 -14.50
N THR A 70 -8.07 10.04 -14.33
CA THR A 70 -7.89 11.18 -15.24
C THR A 70 -7.03 10.85 -16.46
N TRP A 71 -6.12 9.90 -16.36
CA TRP A 71 -5.21 9.52 -17.46
C TRP A 71 -5.78 8.37 -18.30
N LYS A 72 -6.54 8.75 -19.34
CA LYS A 72 -7.23 7.80 -20.23
C LYS A 72 -6.31 7.03 -21.17
N ASP A 73 -5.10 7.50 -21.43
CA ASP A 73 -4.20 6.96 -22.45
C ASP A 73 -3.20 5.91 -21.93
N GLY A 74 -3.43 5.34 -20.74
CA GLY A 74 -2.59 4.26 -20.19
C GLY A 74 -1.23 4.77 -19.74
N ALA A 75 -1.19 5.48 -18.61
CA ALA A 75 0.02 6.06 -18.06
C ALA A 75 0.88 5.07 -17.26
N TYR A 76 0.26 4.02 -16.75
CA TYR A 76 0.90 3.03 -15.90
C TYR A 76 0.52 1.61 -16.31
N ASP A 77 1.48 0.70 -16.14
CA ASP A 77 1.32 -0.71 -16.47
C ASP A 77 1.15 -1.58 -15.22
N LEU A 78 1.65 -1.12 -14.09
CA LEU A 78 1.53 -1.77 -12.79
C LEU A 78 1.28 -0.72 -11.71
N VAL A 79 0.35 -1.02 -10.80
CA VAL A 79 0.00 -0.18 -9.63
C VAL A 79 -0.15 -1.04 -8.39
N VAL A 80 -0.16 -0.41 -7.19
CA VAL A 80 -0.18 -1.15 -5.91
C VAL A 80 -1.29 -0.63 -4.98
N PRO A 81 -2.57 -0.83 -5.33
CA PRO A 81 -3.68 -0.41 -4.48
C PRO A 81 -3.79 -1.26 -3.21
N SER A 82 -4.23 -0.63 -2.12
CA SER A 82 -4.61 -1.34 -0.89
C SER A 82 -5.97 -2.04 -1.05
N THR A 83 -6.27 -2.95 -0.12
CA THR A 83 -7.45 -3.85 -0.09
C THR A 83 -8.75 -3.23 -0.60
N TYR A 84 -9.22 -2.13 0.00
CA TYR A 84 -10.51 -1.52 -0.35
C TYR A 84 -10.49 -0.82 -1.71
N PHE A 85 -9.34 -0.29 -2.16
CA PHE A 85 -9.20 0.24 -3.51
C PHE A 85 -9.12 -0.84 -4.58
N VAL A 86 -8.58 -2.04 -4.28
CA VAL A 86 -8.66 -3.19 -5.20
C VAL A 86 -10.13 -3.49 -5.51
N ALA A 87 -10.98 -3.63 -4.47
CA ALA A 87 -12.40 -3.90 -4.66
C ALA A 87 -13.09 -2.80 -5.47
N LYS A 88 -12.85 -1.53 -5.12
CA LYS A 88 -13.40 -0.36 -5.82
C LYS A 88 -12.99 -0.34 -7.29
N MET A 89 -11.70 -0.43 -7.57
CA MET A 89 -11.15 -0.36 -8.94
C MET A 89 -11.62 -1.56 -9.79
N ARG A 90 -11.68 -2.75 -9.19
CA ARG A 90 -12.24 -3.95 -9.85
C ARG A 90 -13.71 -3.72 -10.23
N ASN A 91 -14.53 -3.25 -9.31
CA ASN A 91 -15.96 -3.03 -9.52
C ASN A 91 -16.23 -1.93 -10.57
N GLU A 92 -15.35 -0.94 -10.69
CA GLU A 92 -15.39 0.12 -11.70
C GLU A 92 -14.76 -0.29 -13.06
N GLY A 93 -14.26 -1.52 -13.17
CA GLY A 93 -13.64 -2.00 -14.41
C GLY A 93 -12.28 -1.37 -14.73
N MET A 94 -11.59 -0.83 -13.74
CA MET A 94 -10.30 -0.16 -13.88
C MET A 94 -9.10 -1.11 -13.86
N LEU A 95 -9.31 -2.41 -13.61
CA LEU A 95 -8.25 -3.42 -13.52
C LEU A 95 -8.44 -4.51 -14.60
N GLN A 96 -7.31 -5.04 -15.08
CA GLN A 96 -7.29 -6.22 -15.94
C GLN A 96 -7.27 -7.49 -15.09
N LYS A 97 -7.85 -8.56 -15.61
CA LYS A 97 -7.66 -9.90 -15.04
C LYS A 97 -6.21 -10.37 -15.18
N ILE A 98 -5.70 -10.98 -14.16
CA ILE A 98 -4.36 -11.56 -14.12
C ILE A 98 -4.45 -13.07 -14.37
N ASP A 99 -3.77 -13.54 -15.38
CA ASP A 99 -3.62 -14.97 -15.65
C ASP A 99 -2.50 -15.55 -14.75
N LYS A 100 -2.90 -16.16 -13.67
CA LYS A 100 -1.98 -16.76 -12.67
C LYS A 100 -1.13 -17.88 -13.24
N SER A 101 -1.53 -18.52 -14.35
CA SER A 101 -0.71 -19.56 -15.02
C SER A 101 0.60 -18.99 -15.58
N GLN A 102 0.68 -17.68 -15.81
CA GLN A 102 1.88 -16.97 -16.24
C GLN A 102 2.79 -16.54 -15.08
N LEU A 103 2.38 -16.81 -13.84
CA LEU A 103 3.11 -16.45 -12.62
C LEU A 103 3.64 -17.70 -11.94
N SER A 104 4.80 -18.19 -12.38
CA SER A 104 5.43 -19.41 -11.83
C SER A 104 5.72 -19.32 -10.33
N ASN A 105 5.87 -18.11 -9.80
CA ASN A 105 6.13 -17.84 -8.39
C ASN A 105 4.85 -17.61 -7.55
N PHE A 106 3.65 -17.69 -8.15
CA PHE A 106 2.40 -17.47 -7.43
C PHE A 106 2.19 -18.46 -6.28
N SER A 107 2.65 -19.70 -6.45
CA SER A 107 2.57 -20.75 -5.42
C SER A 107 3.42 -20.49 -4.17
N ASN A 108 4.30 -19.49 -4.18
CA ASN A 108 5.07 -19.08 -3.01
C ASN A 108 4.23 -18.25 -2.00
N LEU A 109 3.06 -17.75 -2.43
CA LEU A 109 2.19 -16.94 -1.57
C LEU A 109 1.49 -17.81 -0.51
N ASP A 110 1.26 -17.21 0.65
CA ASP A 110 0.53 -17.80 1.76
C ASP A 110 -0.96 -18.02 1.38
N PRO A 111 -1.45 -19.26 1.34
CA PRO A 111 -2.85 -19.53 1.02
C PRO A 111 -3.84 -18.81 1.96
N ASP A 112 -3.45 -18.57 3.22
CA ASP A 112 -4.27 -17.87 4.20
C ASP A 112 -4.41 -16.37 3.90
N LEU A 113 -3.55 -15.80 3.06
CA LEU A 113 -3.61 -14.41 2.60
C LEU A 113 -4.23 -14.25 1.21
N LEU A 114 -4.59 -15.36 0.55
CA LEU A 114 -5.30 -15.35 -0.75
C LEU A 114 -6.82 -15.32 -0.57
N ASN A 115 -7.51 -15.11 -1.68
CA ASN A 115 -8.98 -15.22 -1.79
C ASN A 115 -9.74 -14.33 -0.77
N LYS A 116 -9.23 -13.14 -0.50
CA LYS A 116 -9.87 -12.21 0.41
C LYS A 116 -11.10 -11.53 -0.24
N PRO A 117 -12.06 -11.02 0.55
CA PRO A 117 -13.31 -10.46 0.04
C PRO A 117 -13.14 -9.40 -1.06
N PHE A 118 -12.09 -8.60 -1.00
CA PHE A 118 -11.81 -7.57 -1.99
C PHE A 118 -11.45 -8.13 -3.37
N ASP A 119 -10.91 -9.37 -3.45
CA ASP A 119 -10.65 -10.11 -4.69
C ASP A 119 -10.73 -11.64 -4.44
N PRO A 120 -11.92 -12.24 -4.40
CA PRO A 120 -12.15 -13.61 -3.90
C PRO A 120 -11.38 -14.72 -4.58
N ASN A 121 -10.91 -14.49 -5.82
CA ASN A 121 -10.13 -15.47 -6.58
C ASN A 121 -8.72 -15.00 -6.90
N ASN A 122 -8.30 -13.84 -6.43
CA ASN A 122 -7.08 -13.17 -6.89
C ASN A 122 -6.99 -13.05 -8.42
N ASP A 123 -8.13 -12.69 -9.03
CA ASP A 123 -8.21 -12.52 -10.48
C ASP A 123 -7.69 -11.16 -10.95
N TYR A 124 -7.64 -10.15 -10.08
CA TYR A 124 -7.30 -8.76 -10.42
C TYR A 124 -6.12 -8.23 -9.62
N SER A 125 -5.71 -8.93 -8.57
CA SER A 125 -4.69 -8.47 -7.63
C SER A 125 -3.84 -9.61 -7.11
N ILE A 126 -2.55 -9.33 -6.92
CA ILE A 126 -1.57 -10.26 -6.36
C ILE A 126 -1.00 -9.65 -5.09
N PRO A 127 -1.08 -10.29 -3.93
CA PRO A 127 -0.49 -9.80 -2.69
C PRO A 127 0.99 -9.46 -2.83
N TYR A 128 1.36 -8.25 -2.40
CA TYR A 128 2.74 -7.77 -2.44
C TYR A 128 3.30 -7.58 -1.03
N ILE A 129 2.60 -6.84 -0.21
CA ILE A 129 2.93 -6.50 1.17
C ILE A 129 1.64 -6.52 1.97
N TRP A 130 1.72 -6.87 3.25
CA TRP A 130 0.60 -6.71 4.16
C TRP A 130 1.06 -6.14 5.48
N GLY A 131 0.13 -5.67 6.27
CA GLY A 131 0.43 -5.12 7.57
C GLY A 131 -0.81 -4.88 8.39
N ALA A 132 -0.59 -4.22 9.51
CA ALA A 132 -1.66 -3.85 10.40
C ALA A 132 -1.36 -2.51 11.08
N THR A 133 -2.42 -1.79 11.38
CA THR A 133 -2.40 -0.62 12.23
C THR A 133 -2.77 -1.05 13.64
N ALA A 134 -1.91 -0.69 14.58
CA ALA A 134 -2.02 -0.99 16.00
C ALA A 134 -1.69 0.27 16.82
N ILE A 135 -1.51 0.10 18.12
CA ILE A 135 -1.10 1.19 18.99
C ILE A 135 0.42 1.13 19.16
N GLY A 136 1.11 2.22 18.80
CA GLY A 136 2.52 2.44 19.10
C GLY A 136 2.67 3.09 20.46
N VAL A 137 3.59 2.56 21.29
CA VAL A 137 3.85 3.05 22.65
C VAL A 137 5.36 3.19 22.84
N ASN A 138 5.84 4.40 23.10
CA ASN A 138 7.21 4.62 23.55
C ASN A 138 7.33 4.13 25.00
N THR A 139 8.09 3.06 25.21
CA THR A 139 8.16 2.37 26.49
C THR A 139 9.05 3.05 27.54
N ASP A 140 9.85 4.03 27.15
CA ASP A 140 10.60 4.87 28.10
C ASP A 140 9.69 5.90 28.78
N GLU A 141 8.59 6.28 28.12
CA GLU A 141 7.68 7.32 28.58
C GLU A 141 6.35 6.76 29.13
N ILE A 142 5.88 5.64 28.58
CA ILE A 142 4.58 5.07 28.90
C ILE A 142 4.71 3.57 29.15
N ASP A 143 4.19 3.11 30.28
CA ASP A 143 4.05 1.69 30.58
C ASP A 143 3.05 1.05 29.62
N ALA A 144 3.56 0.29 28.64
CA ALA A 144 2.74 -0.33 27.59
C ALA A 144 1.67 -1.29 28.13
N SER A 145 1.86 -1.85 29.34
CA SER A 145 0.86 -2.71 29.98
C SER A 145 -0.43 -1.99 30.38
N LYS A 146 -0.40 -0.66 30.44
CA LYS A 146 -1.57 0.19 30.73
C LYS A 146 -2.35 0.63 29.51
N VAL A 147 -1.86 0.27 28.30
CA VAL A 147 -2.47 0.60 27.02
C VAL A 147 -2.79 -0.74 26.33
N THR A 148 -4.02 -1.20 26.42
CA THR A 148 -4.43 -2.51 25.89
C THR A 148 -5.58 -2.41 24.90
N ARG A 149 -6.17 -1.22 24.74
CA ARG A 149 -7.38 -0.99 23.97
C ARG A 149 -7.29 0.30 23.17
N TRP A 150 -7.99 0.36 22.04
CA TRP A 150 -8.20 1.63 21.34
C TRP A 150 -8.80 2.68 22.26
N ALA A 151 -9.74 2.28 23.13
CA ALA A 151 -10.38 3.17 24.08
C ALA A 151 -9.41 3.89 25.00
N ASP A 152 -8.22 3.35 25.27
CA ASP A 152 -7.21 3.97 26.14
C ASP A 152 -6.69 5.29 25.57
N LEU A 153 -6.70 5.47 24.23
CA LEU A 153 -6.28 6.72 23.59
C LEU A 153 -7.18 7.92 23.97
N TRP A 154 -8.40 7.69 24.47
CA TRP A 154 -9.30 8.75 24.93
C TRP A 154 -9.03 9.24 26.36
N LYS A 155 -8.08 8.65 27.07
CA LYS A 155 -7.76 9.09 28.42
C LYS A 155 -7.24 10.53 28.41
N PRO A 156 -7.69 11.40 29.34
CA PRO A 156 -7.34 12.83 29.34
C PRO A 156 -5.85 13.10 29.63
N GLU A 157 -5.14 12.14 30.19
CA GLU A 157 -3.70 12.20 30.44
C GLU A 157 -2.86 12.28 29.15
N TYR A 158 -3.43 11.87 28.00
CA TYR A 158 -2.76 11.90 26.70
C TYR A 158 -3.08 13.16 25.88
N LYS A 159 -3.49 14.25 26.55
CA LYS A 159 -3.80 15.51 25.87
C LYS A 159 -2.60 16.01 25.05
N GLN A 160 -2.84 16.31 23.76
CA GLN A 160 -1.85 16.83 22.81
C GLN A 160 -0.58 15.95 22.71
N SER A 161 -0.73 14.62 22.73
CA SER A 161 0.40 13.68 22.67
C SER A 161 0.22 12.55 21.66
N LEU A 162 -0.97 12.44 21.03
CA LEU A 162 -1.26 11.32 20.15
C LEU A 162 -0.89 11.60 18.70
N LEU A 163 -0.28 10.60 18.07
CA LEU A 163 -0.22 10.49 16.62
C LEU A 163 -1.42 9.70 16.11
N LEU A 164 -2.07 10.16 15.05
CA LEU A 164 -2.98 9.37 14.23
C LEU A 164 -2.45 9.29 12.79
N THR A 165 -2.82 8.24 12.08
CA THR A 165 -2.60 8.17 10.63
C THR A 165 -3.46 9.24 9.93
N ASP A 166 -2.96 9.82 8.83
CA ASP A 166 -3.75 10.71 7.98
C ASP A 166 -4.54 9.89 6.95
N ASP A 167 -5.38 8.99 7.46
CA ASP A 167 -6.22 8.09 6.69
C ASP A 167 -7.61 8.00 7.35
N ALA A 168 -8.64 8.43 6.58
CA ALA A 168 -10.02 8.47 7.04
C ALA A 168 -10.51 7.08 7.48
N ARG A 169 -10.20 6.04 6.70
CA ARG A 169 -10.69 4.69 6.95
C ARG A 169 -10.06 4.09 8.22
N GLU A 170 -8.77 4.29 8.44
CA GLU A 170 -8.09 3.80 9.64
C GLU A 170 -8.55 4.49 10.90
N VAL A 171 -8.61 5.83 10.88
CA VAL A 171 -9.03 6.61 12.05
C VAL A 171 -10.48 6.31 12.44
N PHE A 172 -11.38 6.19 11.45
CA PHE A 172 -12.77 5.79 11.72
C PHE A 172 -12.87 4.34 12.16
N GLN A 173 -12.09 3.43 11.60
CA GLN A 173 -12.09 2.02 11.99
C GLN A 173 -11.71 1.86 13.46
N MET A 174 -10.69 2.55 13.94
CA MET A 174 -10.33 2.61 15.36
C MET A 174 -11.53 3.00 16.25
N ALA A 175 -12.25 4.07 15.90
CA ALA A 175 -13.40 4.55 16.68
C ALA A 175 -14.60 3.60 16.58
N LEU A 176 -14.85 3.03 15.41
CA LEU A 176 -15.90 2.03 15.20
C LEU A 176 -15.65 0.77 16.02
N ARG A 177 -14.41 0.26 16.02
CA ARG A 177 -14.02 -0.90 16.83
C ARG A 177 -14.18 -0.62 18.32
N LYS A 178 -13.79 0.57 18.79
CA LYS A 178 -14.05 1.02 20.17
C LYS A 178 -15.52 0.98 20.52
N LEU A 179 -16.42 1.29 19.58
CA LEU A 179 -17.87 1.26 19.76
C LEU A 179 -18.48 -0.14 19.58
N GLY A 180 -17.69 -1.15 19.23
CA GLY A 180 -18.16 -2.52 18.96
C GLY A 180 -18.77 -2.71 17.58
N TYR A 181 -18.56 -1.76 16.65
CA TYR A 181 -19.00 -1.86 15.26
C TYR A 181 -17.93 -2.41 14.35
N SER A 182 -18.32 -2.92 13.18
CA SER A 182 -17.39 -3.24 12.11
C SER A 182 -16.71 -1.96 11.58
N GLY A 183 -15.40 -1.99 11.35
CA GLY A 183 -14.66 -0.92 10.69
C GLY A 183 -15.02 -0.74 9.21
N ASN A 184 -15.73 -1.72 8.63
CA ASN A 184 -16.22 -1.70 7.26
C ASN A 184 -17.73 -1.39 7.18
N THR A 185 -18.32 -0.81 8.24
CA THR A 185 -19.75 -0.46 8.23
C THR A 185 -20.11 0.52 7.12
N ARG A 186 -21.29 0.32 6.53
CA ARG A 186 -21.90 1.25 5.57
C ARG A 186 -23.10 1.99 6.19
N ASP A 187 -23.38 1.75 7.48
CA ASP A 187 -24.48 2.38 8.20
C ASP A 187 -24.12 3.84 8.54
N PRO A 188 -24.83 4.83 7.97
CA PRO A 188 -24.56 6.24 8.23
C PRO A 188 -24.66 6.63 9.71
N ALA A 189 -25.52 5.95 10.47
CA ALA A 189 -25.68 6.23 11.90
C ALA A 189 -24.45 5.77 12.70
N GLN A 190 -23.90 4.59 12.40
CA GLN A 190 -22.67 4.10 13.02
C GLN A 190 -21.45 4.96 12.66
N ILE A 191 -21.34 5.36 11.38
CA ILE A 191 -20.29 6.28 10.92
C ILE A 191 -20.39 7.63 11.66
N LYS A 192 -21.61 8.15 11.81
CA LYS A 192 -21.85 9.37 12.57
C LYS A 192 -21.51 9.22 14.06
N ALA A 193 -21.82 8.08 14.67
CA ALA A 193 -21.44 7.78 16.05
C ALA A 193 -19.93 7.78 16.23
N ALA A 194 -19.19 7.13 15.31
CA ALA A 194 -17.74 7.15 15.33
C ALA A 194 -17.15 8.56 15.18
N TYR A 195 -17.72 9.39 14.30
CA TYR A 195 -17.33 10.80 14.18
C TYR A 195 -17.48 11.57 15.50
N LEU A 196 -18.59 11.38 16.22
CA LEU A 196 -18.83 12.04 17.50
C LEU A 196 -17.83 11.56 18.58
N GLU A 197 -17.44 10.29 18.54
CA GLU A 197 -16.39 9.77 19.41
C GLU A 197 -15.01 10.37 19.05
N LEU A 198 -14.68 10.45 17.77
CA LEU A 198 -13.43 11.06 17.29
C LEU A 198 -13.34 12.54 17.70
N LYS A 199 -14.43 13.28 17.66
CA LYS A 199 -14.44 14.67 18.19
C LYS A 199 -14.00 14.75 19.66
N LYS A 200 -14.35 13.74 20.47
CA LYS A 200 -13.89 13.68 21.88
C LYS A 200 -12.41 13.33 21.99
N LEU A 201 -11.84 12.65 20.99
CA LEU A 201 -10.44 12.31 20.93
C LEU A 201 -9.55 13.49 20.50
N MET A 202 -10.08 14.41 19.69
CA MET A 202 -9.30 15.50 19.08
C MET A 202 -8.46 16.32 20.07
N PRO A 203 -8.89 16.60 21.32
CA PRO A 203 -8.03 17.27 22.30
C PRO A 203 -6.73 16.52 22.63
N ASN A 204 -6.69 15.20 22.42
CA ASN A 204 -5.53 14.36 22.68
C ASN A 204 -4.58 14.30 21.47
N VAL A 205 -5.08 14.58 20.25
CA VAL A 205 -4.32 14.43 19.02
C VAL A 205 -3.34 15.58 18.84
N LEU A 206 -2.07 15.26 18.71
CA LEU A 206 -1.01 16.21 18.38
C LEU A 206 -0.85 16.34 16.86
N ALA A 207 -0.77 15.21 16.15
CA ALA A 207 -0.50 15.20 14.72
C ALA A 207 -1.27 14.10 13.97
N PHE A 208 -1.42 14.32 12.65
CA PHE A 208 -1.77 13.30 11.66
C PHE A 208 -0.57 13.11 10.74
N ASN A 209 -0.13 11.87 10.52
CA ASN A 209 1.00 11.56 9.63
C ASN A 209 0.85 10.16 9.05
N SER A 210 0.83 10.05 7.72
CA SER A 210 0.86 8.79 6.95
C SER A 210 2.08 8.67 6.03
N ASP A 211 2.92 9.71 5.90
CA ASP A 211 4.13 9.63 5.07
C ASP A 211 5.21 8.78 5.74
N ASN A 212 5.51 9.13 6.98
CA ASN A 212 6.45 8.40 7.82
C ASN A 212 6.02 8.46 9.29
N PRO A 213 5.03 7.66 9.68
CA PRO A 213 4.45 7.74 11.03
C PRO A 213 5.41 7.27 12.13
N GLY A 214 6.55 6.65 11.80
CA GLY A 214 7.61 6.31 12.74
C GLY A 214 8.46 7.51 13.18
N ASN A 215 8.64 8.52 12.31
CA ASN A 215 9.52 9.67 12.58
C ASN A 215 9.14 10.45 13.84
N PRO A 216 7.88 10.84 14.09
CA PRO A 216 7.52 11.56 15.31
C PRO A 216 7.88 10.83 16.59
N TYR A 217 7.90 9.48 16.59
CA TYR A 217 8.37 8.69 17.73
C TYR A 217 9.89 8.72 17.85
N MET A 218 10.62 8.62 16.75
CA MET A 218 12.09 8.69 16.74
C MET A 218 12.60 10.06 17.18
N GLU A 219 11.88 11.12 16.87
CA GLU A 219 12.19 12.49 17.24
C GLU A 219 11.71 12.87 18.66
N GLY A 220 10.94 11.98 19.31
CA GLY A 220 10.39 12.21 20.64
C GLY A 220 9.24 13.22 20.69
N GLU A 221 8.62 13.50 19.55
CA GLU A 221 7.48 14.42 19.47
C GLU A 221 6.20 13.79 19.99
N VAL A 222 6.05 12.45 19.79
CA VAL A 222 4.91 11.66 20.26
C VAL A 222 5.37 10.39 20.97
N ASN A 223 4.57 9.94 21.94
CA ASN A 223 4.86 8.74 22.72
C ASN A 223 3.77 7.67 22.61
N LEU A 224 2.63 8.00 21.98
CA LEU A 224 1.47 7.12 21.87
C LEU A 224 0.68 7.46 20.60
N GLY A 225 -0.01 6.46 20.03
CA GLY A 225 -0.96 6.70 18.95
C GLY A 225 -1.12 5.54 18.01
N MET A 226 -1.76 5.81 16.87
CA MET A 226 -1.86 4.84 15.79
C MET A 226 -0.53 4.70 15.07
N LEU A 227 -0.15 3.47 14.74
CA LEU A 227 1.09 3.22 14.03
C LEU A 227 0.99 1.94 13.19
N TRP A 228 1.54 1.98 12.00
CA TRP A 228 1.74 0.78 11.20
C TRP A 228 2.86 -0.07 11.79
N ASN A 229 2.64 -1.36 11.86
CA ASN A 229 3.58 -2.30 12.46
C ASN A 229 4.97 -2.29 11.78
N GLY A 230 5.04 -2.08 10.47
CA GLY A 230 6.31 -1.93 9.75
C GLY A 230 7.05 -0.64 10.13
N SER A 231 6.35 0.48 10.25
CA SER A 231 6.95 1.74 10.72
C SER A 231 7.47 1.63 12.15
N ALA A 232 6.77 0.88 13.02
CA ALA A 232 7.26 0.56 14.36
C ALA A 232 8.54 -0.28 14.32
N TYR A 233 8.60 -1.25 13.41
CA TYR A 233 9.81 -2.07 13.23
C TYR A 233 11.00 -1.21 12.82
N VAL A 234 10.84 -0.34 11.81
CA VAL A 234 11.91 0.56 11.35
C VAL A 234 12.37 1.50 12.47
N ALA A 235 11.45 2.09 13.22
CA ALA A 235 11.78 2.96 14.36
C ALA A 235 12.56 2.20 15.45
N ARG A 236 12.22 0.95 15.75
CA ARG A 236 12.97 0.11 16.69
C ARG A 236 14.37 -0.22 16.18
N GLN A 237 14.53 -0.49 14.87
CA GLN A 237 15.86 -0.70 14.29
C GLN A 237 16.74 0.56 14.38
N ALA A 238 16.13 1.73 14.38
CA ALA A 238 16.82 3.01 14.64
C ALA A 238 17.10 3.28 16.13
N GLY A 239 16.69 2.38 17.04
CA GLY A 239 16.95 2.48 18.47
C GLY A 239 15.82 3.09 19.31
N THR A 240 14.64 3.37 18.71
CA THR A 240 13.49 3.89 19.46
C THR A 240 12.88 2.79 20.33
N PRO A 241 12.65 3.00 21.63
CA PRO A 241 12.04 2.01 22.53
C PRO A 241 10.52 1.94 22.31
N LEU A 242 10.11 1.31 21.21
CA LEU A 242 8.74 1.33 20.72
C LEU A 242 8.10 -0.06 20.79
N ALA A 243 7.02 -0.19 21.57
CA ALA A 243 6.15 -1.37 21.57
C ALA A 243 4.99 -1.22 20.58
N VAL A 244 4.60 -2.33 19.96
CA VAL A 244 3.35 -2.47 19.22
C VAL A 244 2.37 -3.20 20.13
N VAL A 245 1.28 -2.54 20.48
CA VAL A 245 0.20 -3.08 21.28
C VAL A 245 -0.97 -3.43 20.37
N TRP A 246 -1.34 -4.71 20.34
CA TRP A 246 -2.52 -5.20 19.64
C TRP A 246 -3.74 -4.93 20.50
N PRO A 247 -4.66 -4.02 20.09
CA PRO A 247 -5.79 -3.65 20.93
C PRO A 247 -6.79 -4.80 21.10
N GLU A 248 -7.41 -4.90 22.26
CA GLU A 248 -8.39 -5.93 22.59
C GLU A 248 -9.59 -5.92 21.64
N GLU A 249 -9.97 -4.76 21.12
CA GLU A 249 -11.02 -4.61 20.11
C GLU A 249 -10.62 -5.12 18.72
N GLY A 250 -9.33 -5.42 18.52
CA GLY A 250 -8.73 -5.90 17.28
C GLY A 250 -7.99 -4.81 16.49
N GLY A 251 -6.89 -5.22 15.88
CA GLY A 251 -6.11 -4.39 14.95
C GLY A 251 -6.80 -4.22 13.61
N ILE A 252 -6.29 -3.28 12.83
CA ILE A 252 -6.75 -2.96 11.48
C ILE A 252 -5.78 -3.60 10.50
N PHE A 253 -6.25 -4.57 9.70
CA PHE A 253 -5.42 -5.27 8.73
C PHE A 253 -5.63 -4.73 7.32
N TRP A 254 -4.54 -4.57 6.60
CA TRP A 254 -4.52 -4.13 5.21
C TRP A 254 -3.52 -4.95 4.40
N MET A 255 -3.67 -4.90 3.09
CA MET A 255 -2.79 -5.55 2.13
C MET A 255 -2.67 -4.69 0.89
N ASP A 256 -1.44 -4.45 0.47
CA ASP A 256 -1.12 -3.77 -0.77
C ASP A 256 -0.86 -4.80 -1.86
N ASN A 257 -1.49 -4.60 -3.00
CA ASN A 257 -1.58 -5.62 -4.03
C ASN A 257 -1.07 -5.10 -5.37
N LEU A 258 -0.28 -5.91 -6.06
CA LEU A 258 0.11 -5.65 -7.44
C LEU A 258 -1.11 -5.83 -8.34
N ALA A 259 -1.46 -4.81 -9.11
CA ALA A 259 -2.61 -4.80 -10.00
C ALA A 259 -2.27 -4.14 -11.34
N ILE A 260 -2.90 -4.63 -12.42
CA ILE A 260 -2.67 -4.13 -13.79
C ILE A 260 -3.85 -3.24 -14.18
N PRO A 261 -3.63 -1.93 -14.43
CA PRO A 261 -4.69 -1.04 -14.91
C PRO A 261 -5.35 -1.52 -16.21
N ALA A 262 -6.64 -1.25 -16.37
CA ALA A 262 -7.40 -1.69 -17.54
C ALA A 262 -6.81 -1.19 -18.89
N ASN A 263 -6.21 0.00 -18.86
CA ASN A 263 -5.58 0.65 -20.00
C ASN A 263 -4.05 0.51 -20.07
N ALA A 264 -3.47 -0.42 -19.30
CA ALA A 264 -2.03 -0.71 -19.33
C ALA A 264 -1.59 -1.13 -20.74
N LYS A 265 -0.48 -0.57 -21.21
CA LYS A 265 0.06 -0.82 -22.56
C LYS A 265 1.03 -1.99 -22.59
N ASN A 266 1.80 -2.19 -21.51
CA ASN A 266 2.79 -3.26 -21.38
C ASN A 266 2.37 -4.32 -20.35
N ARG A 267 1.22 -4.99 -20.59
CA ARG A 267 0.72 -6.08 -19.75
C ARG A 267 1.74 -7.21 -19.57
N ALA A 268 2.45 -7.56 -20.63
CA ALA A 268 3.46 -8.63 -20.58
C ALA A 268 4.63 -8.27 -19.65
N GLY A 269 5.10 -7.03 -19.73
CA GLY A 269 6.12 -6.51 -18.80
C GLY A 269 5.62 -6.47 -17.37
N ALA A 270 4.37 -6.06 -17.13
CA ALA A 270 3.75 -6.05 -15.80
C ALA A 270 3.72 -7.46 -15.19
N LEU A 271 3.29 -8.49 -15.95
CA LEU A 271 3.29 -9.88 -15.48
C LEU A 271 4.71 -10.38 -15.16
N LYS A 272 5.72 -10.00 -15.96
CA LYS A 272 7.12 -10.34 -15.66
C LYS A 272 7.60 -9.68 -14.36
N LEU A 273 7.25 -8.40 -14.13
CA LEU A 273 7.63 -7.71 -12.89
C LEU A 273 6.89 -8.30 -11.68
N ILE A 274 5.61 -8.61 -11.80
CA ILE A 274 4.85 -9.31 -10.75
C ILE A 274 5.55 -10.62 -10.41
N ASN A 275 5.84 -11.46 -11.41
CA ASN A 275 6.50 -12.75 -11.17
C ASN A 275 7.90 -12.62 -10.59
N PHE A 276 8.65 -11.58 -10.96
CA PHE A 276 9.96 -11.25 -10.38
C PHE A 276 9.83 -10.85 -8.90
N LEU A 277 8.87 -9.99 -8.55
CA LEU A 277 8.61 -9.57 -7.17
C LEU A 277 8.13 -10.71 -6.27
N LEU A 278 7.55 -11.77 -6.85
CA LEU A 278 7.14 -12.99 -6.13
C LEU A 278 8.27 -14.02 -5.95
N ARG A 279 9.48 -13.79 -6.46
CA ARG A 279 10.63 -14.65 -6.18
C ARG A 279 10.95 -14.60 -4.69
N PRO A 280 11.30 -15.73 -4.05
CA PRO A 280 11.58 -15.75 -2.60
C PRO A 280 12.71 -14.80 -2.18
N ASP A 281 13.81 -14.78 -2.94
CA ASP A 281 14.98 -13.91 -2.70
C ASP A 281 14.61 -12.41 -2.83
N VAL A 282 13.80 -12.08 -3.81
CA VAL A 282 13.34 -10.71 -4.06
C VAL A 282 12.36 -10.25 -2.98
N ALA A 283 11.34 -11.05 -2.70
CA ALA A 283 10.32 -10.73 -1.70
C ALA A 283 10.91 -10.66 -0.28
N ALA A 284 11.90 -11.50 0.06
CA ALA A 284 12.63 -11.41 1.32
C ALA A 284 13.40 -10.08 1.41
N ARG A 285 14.14 -9.70 0.36
CA ARG A 285 14.85 -8.42 0.31
C ARG A 285 13.91 -7.22 0.44
N VAL A 286 12.73 -7.28 -0.20
CA VAL A 286 11.69 -6.25 -0.03
C VAL A 286 11.28 -6.17 1.43
N ALA A 287 10.86 -7.27 2.05
CA ALA A 287 10.39 -7.30 3.43
C ALA A 287 11.45 -6.79 4.44
N GLU A 288 12.71 -7.20 4.28
CA GLU A 288 13.81 -6.73 5.15
C GLU A 288 14.08 -5.23 5.00
N THR A 289 14.01 -4.71 3.76
CA THR A 289 14.37 -3.30 3.50
C THR A 289 13.26 -2.37 3.96
N ILE A 290 11.99 -2.70 3.71
CA ILE A 290 10.88 -1.81 4.00
C ILE A 290 10.23 -2.08 5.38
N GLY A 291 10.59 -3.19 6.03
CA GLY A 291 10.15 -3.52 7.38
C GLY A 291 8.70 -4.01 7.49
N TYR A 292 8.07 -4.41 6.39
CA TYR A 292 6.69 -4.94 6.43
C TYR A 292 6.64 -6.44 6.16
N PRO A 293 5.62 -7.15 6.70
CA PRO A 293 5.42 -8.56 6.46
C PRO A 293 5.25 -8.89 4.98
N THR A 294 5.93 -9.93 4.54
CA THR A 294 5.71 -10.49 3.20
C THR A 294 4.57 -11.50 3.21
N PRO A 295 3.69 -11.50 2.20
CA PRO A 295 2.70 -12.56 2.00
C PRO A 295 3.30 -13.83 1.38
N ASN A 296 4.61 -13.86 1.11
CA ASN A 296 5.33 -14.94 0.44
C ASN A 296 5.96 -15.86 1.48
N LEU A 297 5.41 -17.08 1.67
CA LEU A 297 5.92 -18.05 2.67
C LEU A 297 7.35 -18.49 2.38
N ALA A 298 7.70 -18.67 1.10
CA ALA A 298 9.05 -19.05 0.71
C ALA A 298 10.05 -17.95 1.01
N ALA A 299 9.65 -16.68 0.85
CA ALA A 299 10.45 -15.52 1.25
C ALA A 299 10.57 -15.40 2.77
N LYS A 300 9.47 -15.56 3.51
CA LYS A 300 9.48 -15.54 4.98
C LYS A 300 10.48 -16.54 5.56
N ALA A 301 10.60 -17.72 4.95
CA ALA A 301 11.56 -18.74 5.35
C ALA A 301 13.04 -18.32 5.15
N LEU A 302 13.32 -17.31 4.33
CA LEU A 302 14.66 -16.75 4.10
C LEU A 302 15.00 -15.61 5.06
N LEU A 303 14.00 -15.04 5.75
CA LEU A 303 14.22 -13.93 6.68
C LEU A 303 14.97 -14.39 7.92
N PRO A 304 15.77 -13.52 8.56
CA PRO A 304 16.34 -13.81 9.88
C PRO A 304 15.24 -14.24 10.87
N PRO A 305 15.50 -15.23 11.73
CA PRO A 305 14.51 -15.70 12.71
C PRO A 305 13.96 -14.58 13.62
N THR A 306 14.77 -13.57 13.90
CA THR A 306 14.38 -12.38 14.68
C THR A 306 13.35 -11.50 13.97
N VAL A 307 13.30 -11.56 12.64
CA VAL A 307 12.31 -10.86 11.80
C VAL A 307 11.09 -11.74 11.56
N ALA A 308 11.34 -12.99 11.07
CA ALA A 308 10.27 -13.93 10.72
C ALA A 308 9.33 -14.30 11.88
N ASN A 309 9.85 -14.24 13.12
CA ASN A 309 9.12 -14.58 14.35
C ASN A 309 8.81 -13.35 15.23
N ASP A 310 9.03 -12.14 14.75
CA ASP A 310 8.66 -10.93 15.50
C ASP A 310 7.12 -10.81 15.54
N PRO A 311 6.49 -10.93 16.73
CA PRO A 311 5.04 -10.90 16.87
C PRO A 311 4.43 -9.51 16.58
N SER A 312 5.25 -8.48 16.49
CA SER A 312 4.80 -7.14 16.08
C SER A 312 4.74 -7.00 14.55
N LEU A 313 5.56 -7.76 13.81
CA LEU A 313 5.50 -7.82 12.35
C LEU A 313 4.52 -8.91 11.88
N TYR A 314 4.65 -10.10 12.42
CA TYR A 314 3.80 -11.26 12.11
C TYR A 314 2.91 -11.57 13.31
N PRO A 315 1.76 -10.88 13.44
CA PRO A 315 0.87 -11.04 14.59
C PRO A 315 0.44 -12.50 14.77
N PRO A 316 0.28 -12.95 16.04
CA PRO A 316 -0.27 -14.27 16.33
C PRO A 316 -1.66 -14.49 15.73
N ALA A 317 -2.02 -15.74 15.45
CA ALA A 317 -3.27 -16.09 14.78
C ALA A 317 -4.52 -15.59 15.52
N ASP A 318 -4.50 -15.56 16.86
CA ASP A 318 -5.59 -15.03 17.67
C ASP A 318 -5.75 -13.50 17.53
N VAL A 319 -4.64 -12.76 17.34
CA VAL A 319 -4.65 -11.31 17.04
C VAL A 319 -5.27 -11.08 15.67
N ILE A 320 -4.84 -11.84 14.65
CA ILE A 320 -5.40 -11.74 13.29
C ILE A 320 -6.91 -12.05 13.32
N LYS A 321 -7.34 -13.07 14.08
CA LYS A 321 -8.74 -13.44 14.21
C LYS A 321 -9.62 -12.39 14.87
N LYS A 322 -9.09 -11.63 15.82
CA LYS A 322 -9.79 -10.53 16.49
C LYS A 322 -9.83 -9.26 15.64
N GLY A 323 -8.85 -9.08 14.78
CA GLY A 323 -8.76 -7.91 13.90
C GLY A 323 -9.72 -7.98 12.72
N GLU A 324 -9.71 -6.94 11.92
CA GLU A 324 -10.58 -6.82 10.75
C GLU A 324 -9.78 -6.34 9.54
N TRP A 325 -9.90 -7.07 8.42
CA TRP A 325 -9.34 -6.64 7.15
C TRP A 325 -10.15 -5.47 6.59
N GLN A 326 -9.46 -4.47 6.11
CA GLN A 326 -10.13 -3.38 5.39
C GLN A 326 -10.80 -3.91 4.12
N ASP A 327 -12.04 -3.46 3.87
CA ASP A 327 -12.82 -3.81 2.68
C ASP A 327 -13.50 -2.57 2.11
N ASP A 328 -14.00 -2.68 0.88
CA ASP A 328 -14.73 -1.61 0.23
C ASP A 328 -16.04 -1.29 0.98
N VAL A 329 -16.24 -0.02 1.27
CA VAL A 329 -17.47 0.49 1.89
C VAL A 329 -18.41 1.16 0.87
N GLY A 330 -18.08 1.08 -0.43
CA GLY A 330 -18.87 1.66 -1.51
C GLY A 330 -19.09 3.17 -1.34
N GLU A 331 -20.30 3.63 -1.55
CA GLU A 331 -20.66 5.05 -1.48
C GLU A 331 -20.46 5.66 -0.08
N ALA A 332 -20.44 4.85 0.98
CA ALA A 332 -20.16 5.33 2.33
C ALA A 332 -18.74 5.93 2.47
N SER A 333 -17.82 5.61 1.56
CA SER A 333 -16.48 6.22 1.50
C SER A 333 -16.52 7.75 1.46
N VAL A 334 -17.50 8.33 0.77
CA VAL A 334 -17.70 9.78 0.69
C VAL A 334 -18.04 10.37 2.06
N GLN A 335 -18.85 9.67 2.85
CA GLN A 335 -19.20 10.12 4.20
C GLN A 335 -17.99 10.05 5.13
N TYR A 336 -17.22 8.96 5.09
CA TYR A 336 -15.98 8.81 5.87
C TYR A 336 -15.02 9.97 5.59
N GLU A 337 -14.73 10.22 4.32
CA GLU A 337 -13.81 11.28 3.90
C GLU A 337 -14.32 12.67 4.29
N THR A 338 -15.60 12.97 4.01
CA THR A 338 -16.20 14.28 4.36
C THR A 338 -16.12 14.55 5.85
N LEU A 339 -16.46 13.56 6.68
CA LEU A 339 -16.44 13.72 8.14
C LEU A 339 -15.00 13.78 8.68
N PHE A 340 -14.05 13.09 8.05
CA PHE A 340 -12.63 13.16 8.41
C PHE A 340 -12.05 14.54 8.14
N GLN A 341 -12.34 15.13 6.98
CA GLN A 341 -11.93 16.50 6.68
C GLN A 341 -12.56 17.51 7.66
N GLN A 342 -13.84 17.35 8.02
CA GLN A 342 -14.48 18.17 9.06
C GLN A 342 -13.81 18.01 10.42
N LEU A 343 -13.37 16.78 10.77
CA LEU A 343 -12.68 16.50 12.02
C LEU A 343 -11.36 17.26 12.09
N LYS A 344 -10.57 17.22 11.02
CA LYS A 344 -9.29 17.94 10.93
C LYS A 344 -9.46 19.45 10.92
N ALA A 345 -10.47 19.98 10.24
CA ALA A 345 -10.75 21.41 10.17
C ALA A 345 -11.28 22.00 11.50
N GLY A 346 -11.80 21.19 12.39
CA GLY A 346 -12.35 21.61 13.70
C GLY A 346 -11.31 21.64 14.84
N ARG A 347 -10.03 21.52 14.52
CA ARG A 347 -8.89 21.56 15.48
C ARG A 347 -8.62 22.96 15.98
#